data_cd9350f435a306e2fec7aa66465368ae
#
_entry.id   cd9350f435a306e2fec7aa66465368ae
#
_cell.length_a   1.000
_cell.length_b   1.000
_cell.length_c   1.000
_cell.angle_alpha   90.00
_cell.angle_beta   90.00
_cell.angle_gamma   90.00
#
_symmetry.space_group_name_H-M   'P 1'
#
loop_
_entity.id
_entity.type
_entity.pdbx_description
1 polymer ?
#
loop_
_entity_poly.entity_id
_entity_poly.type
_entity_poly.pdbx_seq_one_letter_code
_entity_poly.pdbx_strand_id
1 'polypeptide(L)'
;MKPELIFPACFAALDDRQRQQLFAENGEAFAPENFPATIAKLQDSLQLPPYFPELARLELACFQMREKGFTAIPPLVDHLTVNPTLQLLQLGWQNLLSLLPDHKRRDDFSPRPEEEFVLAYCRPATGKVVMRPARAEDLLALKIVVEQIKAEEAAAEGNVAVGVIDRVLDRAARQGILLKPPPAIRRNPRTFPSGENIPAEYFSSPVFTLQWHITQVCDLHCKHCYDRSDRVALPLAKGLGILDDLRDFCSKHHVQGQVSFSGGNPLLYPHFLELYQAAVDRNLLVAILGNPAPRAVMEKIIAIKTPEFFQVSLEGLQEHNDYIRGKGHFARVVDFLAVLKEIGIYSMVMLTLTRDNMEQVLPLAELLRDRVDLFTFNRLAMVGEGAALQSASRQDYAGFLRKYLAAARENPCISRKDSLMNIILRQEKQPLFGGCAGHGCGAAFNFLAILPDGEAHACRKLPSPIGNVFAQSINEIYHGEPAQRYRAGSAACAACPIRPVCGGCPAVAHGFGLDVFRDKDPYCFFEESTNRQGC
;
A
#
# COMPACT_ATOMS: atom_id res chain seq x y z
N MET A 1 18.21 29.78 29.52
CA MET A 1 16.74 29.59 29.30
C MET A 1 16.10 29.50 30.68
N LYS A 2 14.87 30.01 30.91
CA LYS A 2 14.22 29.94 32.22
C LYS A 2 13.83 28.50 32.54
N PRO A 3 14.14 27.96 33.74
CA PRO A 3 13.83 26.60 34.12
C PRO A 3 12.36 26.21 33.98
N GLU A 4 11.44 27.14 34.25
CA GLU A 4 10.00 26.93 34.13
C GLU A 4 9.54 26.63 32.68
N LEU A 5 10.33 27.01 31.67
CA LEU A 5 10.04 26.70 30.29
C LEU A 5 10.48 25.28 29.89
N ILE A 6 11.43 24.72 30.67
CA ILE A 6 11.96 23.36 30.45
C ILE A 6 11.15 22.33 31.25
N PHE A 7 10.80 22.71 32.51
CA PHE A 7 10.14 21.85 33.48
C PHE A 7 8.78 22.42 33.94
N PRO A 8 7.85 22.73 33.03
CA PRO A 8 6.60 23.42 33.33
C PRO A 8 5.72 22.67 34.33
N ALA A 9 5.63 21.34 34.25
CA ALA A 9 4.83 20.54 35.18
C ALA A 9 5.44 20.49 36.60
N CYS A 10 6.76 20.32 36.70
CA CYS A 10 7.47 20.39 37.97
C CYS A 10 7.28 21.76 38.61
N PHE A 11 7.54 22.85 37.88
CA PHE A 11 7.41 24.20 38.45
C PHE A 11 5.97 24.61 38.76
N ALA A 12 4.97 24.09 38.05
CA ALA A 12 3.56 24.33 38.38
C ALA A 12 3.13 23.72 39.71
N ALA A 13 3.81 22.67 40.14
CA ALA A 13 3.51 21.97 41.40
C ALA A 13 4.33 22.44 42.59
N LEU A 14 5.33 23.34 42.42
CA LEU A 14 6.16 23.90 43.48
C LEU A 14 5.58 25.20 44.02
N ASP A 15 5.62 25.37 45.35
CA ASP A 15 5.37 26.66 46.01
C ASP A 15 6.59 27.61 45.90
N ASP A 16 6.41 28.88 46.30
CA ASP A 16 7.45 29.91 46.20
C ASP A 16 8.69 29.60 47.06
N ARG A 17 8.51 28.96 48.24
CA ARG A 17 9.61 28.56 49.11
C ARG A 17 10.43 27.43 48.50
N GLN A 18 9.76 26.43 47.96
CA GLN A 18 10.39 25.29 47.29
C GLN A 18 11.17 25.76 46.06
N ARG A 19 10.63 26.69 45.28
CA ARG A 19 11.32 27.30 44.14
C ARG A 19 12.59 28.04 44.56
N GLN A 20 12.51 28.87 45.59
CA GLN A 20 13.70 29.59 46.10
C GLN A 20 14.81 28.65 46.58
N GLN A 21 14.47 27.58 47.31
CA GLN A 21 15.45 26.59 47.73
C GLN A 21 16.08 25.84 46.56
N LEU A 22 15.31 25.46 45.56
CA LEU A 22 15.83 24.84 44.33
C LEU A 22 16.79 25.75 43.59
N PHE A 23 16.51 27.04 43.46
CA PHE A 23 17.42 28.00 42.84
C PHE A 23 18.69 28.23 43.65
N ALA A 24 18.62 28.24 44.95
CA ALA A 24 19.80 28.40 45.80
C ALA A 24 20.81 27.23 45.65
N GLU A 25 20.33 26.02 45.51
CA GLU A 25 21.16 24.82 45.34
C GLU A 25 21.72 24.64 43.92
N ASN A 26 21.03 25.13 42.87
CA ASN A 26 21.51 25.02 41.50
C ASN A 26 22.55 26.09 41.10
N GLY A 27 22.84 27.10 41.92
CA GLY A 27 23.80 28.17 41.66
C GLY A 27 23.41 29.09 40.49
N GLU A 28 24.34 29.99 40.07
CA GLU A 28 24.10 30.97 39.03
C GLU A 28 23.94 30.37 37.62
N ALA A 29 24.41 29.13 37.38
CA ALA A 29 24.34 28.46 36.08
C ALA A 29 23.41 27.24 36.15
N PHE A 30 22.14 27.40 35.74
CA PHE A 30 21.18 26.31 35.64
C PHE A 30 21.53 25.39 34.46
N ALA A 31 21.90 24.14 34.77
CA ALA A 31 22.10 23.08 33.78
C ALA A 31 20.89 22.13 33.76
N PRO A 32 20.07 22.12 32.72
CA PRO A 32 18.85 21.30 32.64
C PRO A 32 19.10 19.80 32.93
N GLU A 33 20.24 19.29 32.49
CA GLU A 33 20.63 17.88 32.66
C GLU A 33 20.77 17.45 34.13
N ASN A 34 21.14 18.38 34.99
CA ASN A 34 21.34 18.12 36.42
C ASN A 34 20.05 18.23 37.23
N PHE A 35 19.00 18.85 36.70
CA PHE A 35 17.77 19.15 37.44
C PHE A 35 17.07 17.91 38.02
N PRO A 36 16.91 16.78 37.29
CA PRO A 36 16.30 15.58 37.85
C PRO A 36 17.08 15.02 39.06
N ALA A 37 18.41 15.06 38.99
CA ALA A 37 19.29 14.61 40.09
C ALA A 37 19.22 15.56 41.29
N THR A 38 19.13 16.87 41.08
CA THR A 38 18.95 17.86 42.15
C THR A 38 17.61 17.68 42.83
N ILE A 39 16.52 17.49 42.08
CA ILE A 39 15.20 17.16 42.60
C ILE A 39 15.26 15.92 43.51
N ALA A 40 15.93 14.86 43.04
CA ALA A 40 16.07 13.61 43.81
C ALA A 40 16.79 13.81 45.15
N LYS A 41 17.83 14.67 45.19
CA LYS A 41 18.55 15.01 46.44
C LYS A 41 17.72 15.84 47.43
N LEU A 42 16.90 16.73 46.90
CA LEU A 42 16.12 17.67 47.72
C LEU A 42 14.70 17.17 48.02
N GLN A 43 14.31 16.02 47.51
CA GLN A 43 12.96 15.49 47.57
C GLN A 43 12.38 15.46 49.00
N ASP A 44 13.11 14.89 49.93
CA ASP A 44 12.67 14.77 51.32
C ASP A 44 12.66 16.12 52.06
N SER A 45 13.70 16.95 51.84
CA SER A 45 13.82 18.27 52.50
C SER A 45 12.76 19.26 52.02
N LEU A 46 12.32 19.12 50.76
CA LEU A 46 11.27 19.93 50.15
C LEU A 46 9.89 19.28 50.23
N GLN A 47 9.77 18.09 50.79
CA GLN A 47 8.52 17.32 50.90
C GLN A 47 7.82 17.14 49.52
N LEU A 48 8.62 16.86 48.47
CA LEU A 48 8.11 16.66 47.13
C LEU A 48 7.50 15.26 46.96
N PRO A 49 6.49 15.11 46.09
CA PRO A 49 5.96 13.79 45.77
C PRO A 49 7.05 12.81 45.30
N PRO A 50 6.97 11.50 45.67
CA PRO A 50 8.01 10.53 45.35
C PRO A 50 8.31 10.38 43.85
N TYR A 51 7.37 10.68 42.97
CA TYR A 51 7.50 10.61 41.52
C TYR A 51 8.17 11.84 40.86
N PHE A 52 8.48 12.89 41.64
CA PHE A 52 8.94 14.17 41.09
C PHE A 52 10.27 14.08 40.31
N PRO A 53 11.28 13.31 40.74
CA PRO A 53 12.50 13.13 39.98
C PRO A 53 12.26 12.52 38.60
N GLU A 54 11.30 11.60 38.49
CA GLU A 54 10.96 10.96 37.23
C GLU A 54 10.11 11.87 36.32
N LEU A 55 9.25 12.70 36.91
CA LEU A 55 8.55 13.74 36.16
C LEU A 55 9.56 14.72 35.53
N ALA A 56 10.59 15.13 36.29
CA ALA A 56 11.66 15.98 35.79
C ALA A 56 12.46 15.27 34.64
N ARG A 57 12.70 13.95 34.73
CA ARG A 57 13.32 13.18 33.66
C ARG A 57 12.47 13.19 32.39
N LEU A 58 11.14 13.07 32.52
CA LEU A 58 10.21 13.13 31.37
C LEU A 58 10.23 14.52 30.70
N GLU A 59 10.19 15.60 31.50
CA GLU A 59 10.23 16.96 30.96
C GLU A 59 11.58 17.28 30.27
N LEU A 60 12.69 16.80 30.88
CA LEU A 60 14.02 16.92 30.27
C LEU A 60 14.09 16.20 28.92
N ALA A 61 13.57 14.98 28.85
CA ALA A 61 13.52 14.24 27.60
C ALA A 61 12.68 14.98 26.53
N CYS A 62 11.54 15.54 26.92
CA CYS A 62 10.70 16.35 26.05
C CYS A 62 11.45 17.58 25.50
N PHE A 63 12.15 18.29 26.39
CA PHE A 63 12.96 19.44 26.02
C PHE A 63 14.10 19.06 25.07
N GLN A 64 14.88 18.04 25.38
CA GLN A 64 15.97 17.57 24.52
C GLN A 64 15.49 17.14 23.14
N MET A 65 14.30 16.53 23.05
CA MET A 65 13.67 16.18 21.77
C MET A 65 13.29 17.43 20.96
N ARG A 66 12.81 18.49 21.60
CA ARG A 66 12.47 19.74 20.92
C ARG A 66 13.70 20.47 20.37
N GLU A 67 14.80 20.45 21.13
CA GLU A 67 16.07 21.12 20.75
C GLU A 67 16.82 20.36 19.63
N LYS A 68 16.90 19.04 19.73
CA LYS A 68 17.70 18.20 18.80
C LYS A 68 16.88 17.52 17.72
N GLY A 69 15.57 17.44 17.89
CA GLY A 69 14.72 16.39 17.35
C GLY A 69 14.80 16.15 15.86
N PHE A 70 14.49 17.14 15.02
CA PHE A 70 14.31 16.85 13.59
C PHE A 70 15.63 16.72 12.83
N THR A 71 16.66 17.48 13.22
CA THR A 71 17.96 17.48 12.54
C THR A 71 18.76 16.19 12.73
N ALA A 72 18.43 15.39 13.75
CA ALA A 72 19.09 14.12 14.02
C ALA A 72 18.54 12.96 13.17
N ILE A 73 17.40 13.14 12.48
CA ILE A 73 16.79 12.09 11.67
C ILE A 73 17.44 12.12 10.27
N PRO A 74 18.10 11.02 9.84
CA PRO A 74 18.67 10.98 8.51
C PRO A 74 17.55 11.00 7.45
N PRO A 75 17.74 11.72 6.32
CA PRO A 75 16.74 11.78 5.25
C PRO A 75 16.50 10.43 4.57
N LEU A 76 17.47 9.53 4.61
CA LEU A 76 17.40 8.18 4.06
C LEU A 76 18.15 7.21 4.97
N VAL A 77 17.63 6.00 5.06
CA VAL A 77 18.29 4.85 5.69
C VAL A 77 18.39 3.71 4.67
N ASP A 78 19.35 2.84 4.81
CA ASP A 78 19.62 1.70 3.92
C ASP A 78 19.09 0.36 4.47
N HIS A 79 18.80 0.32 5.77
CA HIS A 79 18.19 -0.83 6.45
C HIS A 79 17.20 -0.36 7.52
N LEU A 80 16.40 -1.29 8.03
CA LEU A 80 15.48 -1.02 9.13
C LEU A 80 16.30 -0.69 10.39
N THR A 81 16.11 0.50 10.94
CA THR A 81 16.90 0.97 12.09
C THR A 81 16.02 1.71 13.10
N VAL A 82 16.48 1.81 14.32
CA VAL A 82 15.79 2.58 15.35
C VAL A 82 15.86 4.08 15.03
N ASN A 83 14.78 4.80 15.26
CA ASN A 83 14.77 6.25 15.15
C ASN A 83 15.84 6.85 16.08
N PRO A 84 16.85 7.57 15.57
CA PRO A 84 17.99 8.06 16.38
C PRO A 84 17.59 9.05 17.46
N THR A 85 16.38 9.61 17.38
CA THR A 85 15.85 10.48 18.44
C THR A 85 15.16 9.71 19.54
N LEU A 86 14.95 8.40 19.39
CA LEU A 86 14.19 7.61 20.34
C LEU A 86 14.94 7.45 21.67
N GLN A 87 14.25 7.76 22.74
CA GLN A 87 14.62 7.45 24.12
C GLN A 87 13.58 6.52 24.73
N LEU A 88 14.04 5.44 25.34
CA LEU A 88 13.22 4.54 26.16
C LEU A 88 13.50 4.88 27.63
N LEU A 89 12.49 5.42 28.32
CA LEU A 89 12.56 5.79 29.73
C LEU A 89 11.89 4.71 30.56
N GLN A 90 12.62 4.10 31.46
CA GLN A 90 12.07 3.22 32.49
C GLN A 90 11.77 4.07 33.71
N LEU A 91 10.52 4.04 34.18
CA LEU A 91 9.98 4.80 35.28
C LEU A 91 9.41 3.83 36.30
N GLY A 92 9.57 4.14 37.61
CA GLY A 92 8.93 3.40 38.71
C GLY A 92 7.48 3.84 38.97
N TRP A 93 6.99 4.79 38.19
CA TRP A 93 5.66 5.38 38.37
C TRP A 93 4.89 5.40 37.03
N GLN A 94 3.65 4.92 37.07
CA GLN A 94 2.71 5.01 35.96
C GLN A 94 1.97 6.35 35.91
N ASN A 95 1.46 6.70 34.75
CA ASN A 95 0.60 7.84 34.46
C ASN A 95 1.27 9.22 34.60
N LEU A 96 2.59 9.31 34.74
CA LEU A 96 3.29 10.59 34.83
C LEU A 96 3.09 11.49 33.59
N LEU A 97 2.86 10.90 32.43
CA LEU A 97 2.57 11.64 31.18
C LEU A 97 1.32 12.52 31.29
N SER A 98 0.34 12.15 32.15
CA SER A 98 -0.88 12.92 32.35
C SER A 98 -0.64 14.28 33.02
N LEU A 99 0.52 14.44 33.68
CA LEU A 99 0.94 15.69 34.32
C LEU A 99 1.57 16.69 33.37
N LEU A 100 1.99 16.24 32.15
CA LEU A 100 2.62 17.10 31.16
C LEU A 100 1.57 18.02 30.49
N PRO A 101 1.90 19.32 30.23
CA PRO A 101 0.94 20.29 29.69
C PRO A 101 0.32 19.90 28.36
N ASP A 102 1.08 19.21 27.51
CA ASP A 102 0.65 18.83 26.16
C ASP A 102 -0.18 17.53 26.11
N HIS A 103 -0.37 16.87 27.26
CA HIS A 103 -1.19 15.66 27.38
C HIS A 103 -2.59 16.00 27.88
N LYS A 104 -3.62 15.43 27.24
CA LYS A 104 -5.00 15.58 27.71
C LYS A 104 -5.09 15.00 29.11
N ARG A 105 -5.32 15.86 30.14
CA ARG A 105 -5.69 15.43 31.47
C ARG A 105 -6.95 14.55 31.34
N ARG A 106 -6.81 13.30 31.76
CA ARG A 106 -7.96 12.44 32.08
C ARG A 106 -8.09 12.49 33.60
N ASP A 107 -9.19 12.99 34.08
CA ASP A 107 -9.42 13.26 35.52
C ASP A 107 -9.25 12.03 36.42
N ASP A 108 -9.19 10.82 35.87
CA ASP A 108 -9.08 9.55 36.59
C ASP A 108 -7.66 8.96 36.68
N PHE A 109 -6.63 9.65 36.17
CA PHE A 109 -5.26 9.12 36.12
C PHE A 109 -4.28 9.88 37.04
N SER A 110 -4.23 9.49 38.29
CA SER A 110 -3.18 9.91 39.22
C SER A 110 -1.93 9.03 39.11
N PRO A 111 -0.72 9.56 39.41
CA PRO A 111 0.51 8.75 39.47
C PRO A 111 0.36 7.57 40.45
N ARG A 112 0.84 6.38 40.00
CA ARG A 112 0.83 5.16 40.83
C ARG A 112 2.23 4.56 40.86
N PRO A 113 2.66 3.98 42.01
CA PRO A 113 3.98 3.34 42.14
C PRO A 113 3.97 1.96 41.44
N GLU A 114 4.14 1.98 40.13
CA GLU A 114 4.18 0.81 39.25
C GLU A 114 5.10 1.11 38.06
N GLU A 115 5.89 0.12 37.61
CA GLU A 115 6.84 0.30 36.54
C GLU A 115 6.14 0.59 35.19
N GLU A 116 6.61 1.63 34.50
CA GLU A 116 6.16 2.00 33.17
C GLU A 116 7.34 2.31 32.27
N PHE A 117 7.32 1.77 31.04
CA PHE A 117 8.23 2.18 29.98
C PHE A 117 7.58 3.26 29.12
N VAL A 118 8.27 4.38 28.95
CA VAL A 118 7.80 5.51 28.12
C VAL A 118 8.73 5.70 26.93
N LEU A 119 8.14 5.77 25.74
CA LEU A 119 8.83 6.15 24.50
C LEU A 119 8.74 7.67 24.31
N ALA A 120 9.88 8.31 24.11
CA ALA A 120 10.00 9.69 23.68
C ALA A 120 10.78 9.76 22.37
N TYR A 121 10.21 10.33 21.31
CA TYR A 121 10.87 10.44 20.00
C TYR A 121 10.25 11.54 19.14
N CYS A 122 11.02 12.00 18.14
CA CYS A 122 10.56 12.92 17.11
C CYS A 122 9.98 12.14 15.93
N ARG A 123 8.73 12.40 15.54
CA ARG A 123 8.09 11.73 14.41
C ARG A 123 8.70 12.21 13.09
N PRO A 124 9.28 11.32 12.23
CA PRO A 124 9.97 11.71 11.01
C PRO A 124 9.12 12.53 10.04
N ALA A 125 7.85 12.16 9.87
CA ALA A 125 6.96 12.80 8.90
C ALA A 125 6.53 14.25 9.27
N THR A 126 6.56 14.61 10.57
CA THR A 126 5.96 15.88 11.04
C THR A 126 6.90 16.72 11.91
N GLY A 127 8.03 16.18 12.35
CA GLY A 127 8.91 16.81 13.32
C GLY A 127 8.32 16.93 14.73
N LYS A 128 7.12 16.41 14.98
CA LYS A 128 6.47 16.52 16.30
C LYS A 128 7.07 15.54 17.30
N VAL A 129 7.32 16.01 18.51
CA VAL A 129 7.67 15.17 19.65
C VAL A 129 6.47 14.31 20.03
N VAL A 130 6.71 13.02 20.22
CA VAL A 130 5.74 12.04 20.69
C VAL A 130 6.27 11.45 21.99
N MET A 131 5.44 11.48 23.03
CA MET A 131 5.70 10.77 24.28
C MET A 131 4.49 9.91 24.60
N ARG A 132 4.69 8.65 24.87
CA ARG A 132 3.61 7.70 25.21
C ARG A 132 4.14 6.47 25.94
N PRO A 133 3.31 5.75 26.68
CA PRO A 133 3.66 4.44 27.20
C PRO A 133 4.09 3.50 26.08
N ALA A 134 5.14 2.72 26.31
CA ALA A 134 5.56 1.66 25.42
C ALA A 134 4.60 0.46 25.54
N ARG A 135 4.23 -0.11 24.43
CA ARG A 135 3.50 -1.38 24.37
C ARG A 135 4.49 -2.53 24.26
N ALA A 136 4.09 -3.73 24.67
CA ALA A 136 4.93 -4.93 24.51
C ALA A 136 5.44 -5.10 23.07
N GLU A 137 4.59 -4.80 22.08
CA GLU A 137 4.95 -4.86 20.64
C GLU A 137 6.01 -3.82 20.26
N ASP A 138 6.02 -2.64 20.87
CA ASP A 138 7.04 -1.61 20.62
C ASP A 138 8.40 -2.08 21.14
N LEU A 139 8.42 -2.64 22.36
CA LEU A 139 9.64 -3.20 22.96
C LEU A 139 10.17 -4.38 22.17
N LEU A 140 9.27 -5.25 21.68
CA LEU A 140 9.64 -6.37 20.78
C LEU A 140 10.27 -5.84 19.49
N ALA A 141 9.66 -4.83 18.85
CA ALA A 141 10.20 -4.24 17.62
C ALA A 141 11.60 -3.64 17.84
N LEU A 142 11.81 -2.96 18.96
CA LEU A 142 13.11 -2.41 19.34
C LEU A 142 14.13 -3.51 19.59
N LYS A 143 13.77 -4.57 20.33
CA LYS A 143 14.65 -5.72 20.60
C LYS A 143 15.10 -6.36 19.29
N ILE A 144 14.16 -6.68 18.39
CA ILE A 144 14.45 -7.32 17.10
C ILE A 144 15.47 -6.51 16.30
N VAL A 145 15.28 -5.18 16.20
CA VAL A 145 16.15 -4.33 15.39
C VAL A 145 17.52 -4.09 16.06
N VAL A 146 17.56 -3.88 17.36
CA VAL A 146 18.82 -3.65 18.11
C VAL A 146 19.68 -4.90 18.16
N GLU A 147 19.08 -6.07 18.39
CA GLU A 147 19.78 -7.34 18.49
C GLU A 147 19.94 -8.03 17.12
N GLN A 148 19.42 -7.42 16.03
CA GLN A 148 19.49 -7.93 14.65
C GLN A 148 18.89 -9.35 14.50
N ILE A 149 17.82 -9.65 15.24
CA ILE A 149 17.11 -10.91 15.19
C ILE A 149 16.35 -11.01 13.87
N LYS A 150 16.44 -12.15 13.19
CA LYS A 150 15.64 -12.38 11.98
C LYS A 150 14.15 -12.54 12.35
N ALA A 151 13.25 -12.08 11.48
CA ALA A 151 11.81 -12.17 11.73
C ALA A 151 11.36 -13.65 11.90
N GLU A 152 11.97 -14.59 11.15
CA GLU A 152 11.71 -16.02 11.25
C GLU A 152 12.12 -16.59 12.61
N GLU A 153 13.27 -16.18 13.13
CA GLU A 153 13.78 -16.60 14.43
C GLU A 153 12.87 -16.08 15.56
N ALA A 154 12.50 -14.79 15.51
CA ALA A 154 11.56 -14.19 16.47
C ALA A 154 10.17 -14.87 16.41
N ALA A 155 9.70 -15.22 15.22
CA ALA A 155 8.43 -15.90 15.02
C ALA A 155 8.47 -17.33 15.59
N ALA A 156 9.56 -18.06 15.37
CA ALA A 156 9.74 -19.41 15.91
C ALA A 156 9.82 -19.39 17.45
N GLU A 157 10.57 -18.45 18.04
CA GLU A 157 10.65 -18.28 19.50
C GLU A 157 9.28 -17.96 20.11
N GLY A 158 8.51 -17.07 19.46
CA GLY A 158 7.17 -16.66 19.90
C GLY A 158 6.07 -17.67 19.54
N ASN A 159 6.37 -18.74 18.83
CA ASN A 159 5.40 -19.71 18.29
C ASN A 159 4.23 -19.02 17.55
N VAL A 160 4.55 -18.05 16.70
CA VAL A 160 3.61 -17.29 15.89
C VAL A 160 3.97 -17.34 14.40
N ALA A 161 3.02 -17.02 13.52
CA ALA A 161 3.32 -16.84 12.10
C ALA A 161 4.28 -15.65 11.90
N VAL A 162 5.22 -15.78 10.95
CA VAL A 162 6.23 -14.74 10.68
C VAL A 162 5.61 -13.38 10.34
N GLY A 163 4.46 -13.36 9.69
CA GLY A 163 3.72 -12.13 9.41
C GLY A 163 3.22 -11.39 10.66
N VAL A 164 3.18 -12.02 11.83
CA VAL A 164 2.90 -11.31 13.09
C VAL A 164 4.07 -10.38 13.42
N ILE A 165 5.29 -10.89 13.29
CA ILE A 165 6.51 -10.12 13.50
C ILE A 165 6.63 -9.00 12.46
N ASP A 166 6.40 -9.31 11.18
CA ASP A 166 6.43 -8.30 10.11
C ASP A 166 5.41 -7.17 10.36
N ARG A 167 4.19 -7.49 10.85
CA ARG A 167 3.20 -6.48 11.24
C ARG A 167 3.65 -5.61 12.41
N VAL A 168 4.35 -6.19 13.39
CA VAL A 168 4.92 -5.46 14.52
C VAL A 168 5.97 -4.46 14.04
N LEU A 169 6.90 -4.88 13.19
CA LEU A 169 7.95 -4.02 12.61
C LEU A 169 7.36 -2.93 11.71
N ASP A 170 6.43 -3.27 10.81
CA ASP A 170 5.75 -2.30 9.94
C ASP A 170 4.95 -1.26 10.74
N ARG A 171 4.30 -1.66 11.84
CA ARG A 171 3.59 -0.75 12.73
C ARG A 171 4.55 0.21 13.42
N ALA A 172 5.66 -0.29 13.96
CA ALA A 172 6.68 0.53 14.58
C ALA A 172 7.29 1.54 13.60
N ALA A 173 7.51 1.12 12.33
CA ALA A 173 7.96 2.01 11.26
C ALA A 173 6.91 3.09 10.91
N ARG A 174 5.64 2.73 10.75
CA ARG A 174 4.56 3.72 10.51
C ARG A 174 4.39 4.73 11.65
N GLN A 175 4.67 4.32 12.87
CA GLN A 175 4.62 5.20 14.04
C GLN A 175 5.86 6.10 14.16
N GLY A 176 6.94 5.78 13.44
CA GLY A 176 8.21 6.51 13.47
C GLY A 176 9.15 6.09 14.60
N ILE A 177 8.89 4.97 15.26
CA ILE A 177 9.79 4.31 16.23
C ILE A 177 10.99 3.72 15.50
N LEU A 178 10.73 3.09 14.37
CA LEU A 178 11.73 2.61 13.43
C LEU A 178 11.72 3.47 12.17
N LEU A 179 12.87 3.55 11.51
CA LEU A 179 13.03 4.12 10.17
C LEU A 179 13.19 2.97 9.17
N LYS A 180 12.42 3.03 8.08
CA LYS A 180 12.45 2.02 7.02
C LYS A 180 13.06 2.62 5.75
N PRO A 181 13.90 1.88 5.01
CA PRO A 181 14.37 2.30 3.71
C PRO A 181 13.22 2.64 2.76
N PRO A 182 13.42 3.58 1.86
CA PRO A 182 12.41 3.87 0.85
C PRO A 182 12.26 2.68 -0.11
N PRO A 183 11.07 2.51 -0.76
CA PRO A 183 10.86 1.44 -1.71
C PRO A 183 11.92 1.40 -2.81
N ALA A 184 12.50 0.22 -3.08
CA ALA A 184 13.50 0.03 -4.12
C ALA A 184 12.88 -0.22 -5.51
N ILE A 185 11.57 -0.49 -5.59
CA ILE A 185 10.85 -0.58 -6.86
C ILE A 185 10.63 0.83 -7.39
N ARG A 186 11.55 1.27 -8.26
CA ARG A 186 11.59 2.65 -8.78
C ARG A 186 11.82 2.69 -10.27
N ARG A 187 11.19 3.66 -10.95
CA ARG A 187 11.54 4.01 -12.31
C ARG A 187 12.82 4.85 -12.31
N ASN A 188 13.70 4.56 -13.25
CA ASN A 188 14.92 5.33 -13.41
C ASN A 188 14.57 6.69 -14.05
N PRO A 189 14.81 7.82 -13.37
CA PRO A 189 14.49 9.15 -13.91
C PRO A 189 15.24 9.49 -15.21
N ARG A 190 16.40 8.84 -15.46
CA ARG A 190 17.18 9.06 -16.70
C ARG A 190 16.52 8.44 -17.93
N THR A 191 15.81 7.32 -17.76
CA THR A 191 15.10 6.61 -18.85
C THR A 191 13.60 6.87 -18.85
N PHE A 192 13.08 7.45 -17.80
CA PHE A 192 11.70 7.90 -17.66
C PHE A 192 11.71 9.41 -17.43
N PRO A 193 11.47 10.23 -18.47
CA PRO A 193 11.48 11.67 -18.31
C PRO A 193 10.43 12.09 -17.28
N SER A 194 10.82 12.93 -16.36
CA SER A 194 9.89 13.67 -15.54
C SER A 194 9.35 14.82 -16.38
N GLY A 195 8.13 14.68 -16.88
CA GLY A 195 7.41 15.87 -17.36
C GLY A 195 7.23 16.86 -16.22
N GLU A 196 7.11 18.13 -16.54
CA GLU A 196 6.77 19.14 -15.54
C GLU A 196 5.49 18.74 -14.80
N ASN A 197 5.48 18.83 -13.48
CA ASN A 197 4.33 18.59 -12.59
C ASN A 197 3.88 17.12 -12.44
N ILE A 198 4.75 16.13 -12.63
CA ILE A 198 4.43 14.76 -12.25
C ILE A 198 4.92 14.50 -10.81
N PRO A 199 4.03 14.18 -9.86
CA PRO A 199 4.41 13.88 -8.49
C PRO A 199 5.43 12.75 -8.37
N ALA A 200 6.40 12.89 -7.46
CA ALA A 200 7.49 11.93 -7.25
C ALA A 200 6.98 10.52 -6.87
N GLU A 201 5.82 10.45 -6.24
CA GLU A 201 5.16 9.20 -5.85
C GLU A 201 4.88 8.25 -7.04
N TYR A 202 4.68 8.78 -8.24
CA TYR A 202 4.44 7.95 -9.42
C TYR A 202 5.70 7.26 -9.97
N PHE A 203 6.87 7.60 -9.45
CA PHE A 203 8.14 6.96 -9.85
C PHE A 203 8.55 5.81 -8.93
N SER A 204 7.89 5.61 -7.80
CA SER A 204 8.26 4.59 -6.82
C SER A 204 7.02 3.87 -6.30
N SER A 205 7.02 2.54 -6.31
CA SER A 205 5.89 1.76 -5.80
C SER A 205 6.16 1.26 -4.39
N PRO A 206 5.30 1.57 -3.40
CA PRO A 206 5.38 1.01 -2.06
C PRO A 206 4.79 -0.40 -1.96
N VAL A 207 4.11 -0.89 -3.01
CA VAL A 207 3.46 -2.20 -3.05
C VAL A 207 3.91 -2.96 -4.28
N PHE A 208 4.18 -4.26 -4.13
CA PHE A 208 4.38 -5.19 -5.23
C PHE A 208 3.29 -6.26 -5.23
N THR A 209 2.60 -6.41 -6.37
CA THR A 209 1.45 -7.30 -6.50
C THR A 209 1.78 -8.54 -7.33
N LEU A 210 1.51 -9.70 -6.77
CA LEU A 210 1.42 -10.94 -7.53
C LEU A 210 -0.02 -11.13 -8.00
N GLN A 211 -0.26 -10.98 -9.31
CA GLN A 211 -1.54 -11.34 -9.93
C GLN A 211 -1.50 -12.83 -10.24
N TRP A 212 -2.12 -13.65 -9.41
CA TRP A 212 -1.89 -15.09 -9.42
C TRP A 212 -3.09 -15.88 -9.91
N HIS A 213 -2.92 -16.50 -11.07
CA HIS A 213 -3.83 -17.50 -11.59
C HIS A 213 -3.51 -18.84 -10.92
N ILE A 214 -4.25 -19.19 -9.88
CA ILE A 214 -4.00 -20.42 -9.12
C ILE A 214 -4.69 -21.64 -9.73
N THR A 215 -5.63 -21.41 -10.66
CA THR A 215 -6.38 -22.45 -11.36
C THR A 215 -6.94 -21.93 -12.68
N GLN A 216 -7.13 -22.82 -13.65
CA GLN A 216 -7.89 -22.54 -14.87
C GLN A 216 -9.34 -22.99 -14.79
N VAL A 217 -9.73 -23.73 -13.74
CA VAL A 217 -11.11 -24.14 -13.51
C VAL A 217 -12.01 -22.92 -13.33
N CYS A 218 -13.10 -22.85 -14.08
CA CYS A 218 -14.05 -21.76 -14.04
C CYS A 218 -15.47 -22.27 -14.22
N ASP A 219 -16.41 -21.70 -13.48
CA ASP A 219 -17.86 -21.94 -13.57
C ASP A 219 -18.55 -21.11 -14.66
N LEU A 220 -17.78 -20.29 -15.39
CA LEU A 220 -18.25 -19.46 -16.50
C LEU A 220 -17.54 -19.78 -17.81
N HIS A 221 -18.19 -19.43 -18.93
CA HIS A 221 -17.65 -19.57 -20.28
C HIS A 221 -17.72 -18.25 -21.07
N CYS A 222 -17.03 -17.23 -20.53
CA CYS A 222 -17.10 -15.86 -21.05
C CYS A 222 -16.50 -15.73 -22.45
N LYS A 223 -17.20 -15.05 -23.37
CA LYS A 223 -16.77 -14.86 -24.77
C LYS A 223 -15.53 -13.97 -24.98
N HIS A 224 -15.08 -13.30 -23.92
CA HIS A 224 -13.90 -12.43 -23.92
C HIS A 224 -12.76 -12.97 -23.05
N CYS A 225 -12.83 -14.24 -22.66
CA CYS A 225 -11.80 -14.85 -21.83
C CYS A 225 -10.45 -14.79 -22.55
N TYR A 226 -9.45 -14.18 -21.90
CA TYR A 226 -8.14 -14.01 -22.50
C TYR A 226 -7.26 -15.27 -22.36
N ASP A 227 -7.59 -16.20 -21.44
CA ASP A 227 -6.84 -17.44 -21.25
C ASP A 227 -7.78 -18.60 -20.88
N ARG A 228 -7.88 -19.57 -21.76
CA ARG A 228 -8.55 -20.87 -21.58
C ARG A 228 -7.61 -22.02 -21.84
N SER A 229 -6.32 -21.79 -21.67
CA SER A 229 -5.32 -22.84 -21.85
C SER A 229 -5.57 -23.97 -20.85
N ASP A 230 -5.28 -25.20 -21.29
CA ASP A 230 -5.27 -26.38 -20.43
C ASP A 230 -3.90 -26.43 -19.73
N ARG A 231 -3.85 -25.98 -18.47
CA ARG A 231 -2.62 -25.98 -17.67
C ARG A 231 -2.76 -26.91 -16.49
N VAL A 232 -1.66 -27.52 -16.11
CA VAL A 232 -1.58 -28.35 -14.91
C VAL A 232 -1.96 -27.52 -13.68
N ALA A 233 -2.78 -28.09 -12.81
CA ALA A 233 -3.19 -27.42 -11.57
C ALA A 233 -1.97 -27.11 -10.69
N LEU A 234 -1.99 -25.96 -10.02
CA LEU A 234 -0.95 -25.53 -9.10
C LEU A 234 -0.83 -26.55 -7.94
N PRO A 235 0.33 -27.18 -7.72
CA PRO A 235 0.56 -27.99 -6.51
C PRO A 235 0.65 -27.08 -5.28
N LEU A 236 -0.04 -27.41 -4.19
CA LEU A 236 -0.06 -26.58 -2.96
C LEU A 236 1.35 -26.29 -2.45
N ALA A 237 2.23 -27.29 -2.39
CA ALA A 237 3.62 -27.11 -1.93
C ALA A 237 4.39 -26.07 -2.77
N LYS A 238 4.19 -26.06 -4.09
CA LYS A 238 4.76 -25.03 -4.96
C LYS A 238 4.15 -23.65 -4.67
N GLY A 239 2.83 -23.61 -4.43
CA GLY A 239 2.13 -22.39 -4.04
C GLY A 239 2.67 -21.78 -2.75
N LEU A 240 2.91 -22.57 -1.73
CA LEU A 240 3.52 -22.12 -0.48
C LEU A 240 4.93 -21.54 -0.70
N GLY A 241 5.77 -22.22 -1.50
CA GLY A 241 7.10 -21.72 -1.86
C GLY A 241 7.09 -20.39 -2.63
N ILE A 242 6.09 -20.16 -3.51
CA ILE A 242 5.91 -18.89 -4.20
C ILE A 242 5.58 -17.76 -3.21
N LEU A 243 4.77 -18.03 -2.17
CA LEU A 243 4.46 -17.04 -1.14
C LEU A 243 5.68 -16.69 -0.29
N ASP A 244 6.55 -17.65 0.00
CA ASP A 244 7.83 -17.41 0.69
C ASP A 244 8.73 -16.52 -0.18
N ASP A 245 8.92 -16.87 -1.45
CA ASP A 245 9.74 -16.11 -2.39
C ASP A 245 9.20 -14.68 -2.61
N LEU A 246 7.86 -14.50 -2.67
CA LEU A 246 7.24 -13.18 -2.75
C LEU A 246 7.54 -12.33 -1.50
N ARG A 247 7.43 -12.93 -0.31
CA ARG A 247 7.76 -12.24 0.95
C ARG A 247 9.22 -11.80 0.96
N ASP A 248 10.13 -12.69 0.59
CA ASP A 248 11.56 -12.41 0.53
C ASP A 248 11.89 -11.31 -0.48
N PHE A 249 11.28 -11.37 -1.67
CA PHE A 249 11.38 -10.31 -2.68
C PHE A 249 10.91 -8.97 -2.13
N CYS A 250 9.75 -8.93 -1.49
CA CYS A 250 9.17 -7.70 -0.94
C CYS A 250 10.01 -7.11 0.20
N SER A 251 10.54 -7.96 1.08
CA SER A 251 11.47 -7.57 2.15
C SER A 251 12.73 -6.94 1.57
N LYS A 252 13.36 -7.60 0.60
CA LYS A 252 14.58 -7.11 -0.08
C LYS A 252 14.38 -5.77 -0.80
N HIS A 253 13.17 -5.52 -1.30
CA HIS A 253 12.84 -4.30 -2.03
C HIS A 253 12.14 -3.25 -1.17
N HIS A 254 11.98 -3.49 0.13
CA HIS A 254 11.34 -2.59 1.11
C HIS A 254 9.92 -2.18 0.72
N VAL A 255 9.16 -3.10 0.12
CA VAL A 255 7.78 -2.90 -0.32
C VAL A 255 6.81 -3.83 0.40
N GLN A 256 5.54 -3.47 0.45
CA GLN A 256 4.47 -4.36 0.92
C GLN A 256 4.10 -5.35 -0.19
N GLY A 257 4.08 -6.63 0.13
CA GLY A 257 3.61 -7.67 -0.80
C GLY A 257 2.08 -7.75 -0.84
N GLN A 258 1.54 -7.94 -2.04
CA GLN A 258 0.12 -8.21 -2.26
C GLN A 258 -0.06 -9.42 -3.16
N VAL A 259 -1.01 -10.28 -2.82
CA VAL A 259 -1.48 -11.37 -3.68
C VAL A 259 -2.90 -11.04 -4.14
N SER A 260 -3.10 -10.99 -5.45
CA SER A 260 -4.42 -10.93 -6.07
C SER A 260 -4.73 -12.30 -6.66
N PHE A 261 -5.47 -13.10 -5.91
CA PHE A 261 -5.91 -14.44 -6.35
C PHE A 261 -6.88 -14.33 -7.51
N SER A 262 -6.60 -15.04 -8.59
CA SER A 262 -7.33 -15.01 -9.85
C SER A 262 -7.19 -16.37 -10.57
N GLY A 263 -7.49 -16.40 -11.86
CA GLY A 263 -7.41 -17.58 -12.73
C GLY A 263 -8.68 -17.72 -13.53
N GLY A 264 -9.24 -18.93 -13.60
CA GLY A 264 -10.62 -19.17 -13.95
C GLY A 264 -11.54 -18.55 -12.88
N ASN A 265 -11.87 -19.34 -11.87
CA ASN A 265 -12.43 -18.83 -10.61
C ASN A 265 -11.56 -19.34 -9.45
N PRO A 266 -10.81 -18.48 -8.74
CA PRO A 266 -9.88 -18.91 -7.72
C PRO A 266 -10.54 -19.67 -6.57
N LEU A 267 -11.83 -19.40 -6.28
CA LEU A 267 -12.59 -20.08 -5.24
C LEU A 267 -12.89 -21.55 -5.56
N LEU A 268 -12.67 -21.98 -6.79
CA LEU A 268 -12.77 -23.40 -7.20
C LEU A 268 -11.44 -24.16 -7.07
N TYR A 269 -10.37 -23.50 -6.68
CA TYR A 269 -9.11 -24.19 -6.36
C TYR A 269 -9.27 -24.97 -5.05
N PRO A 270 -9.01 -26.30 -5.02
CA PRO A 270 -9.31 -27.13 -3.85
C PRO A 270 -8.65 -26.66 -2.56
N HIS A 271 -7.44 -26.08 -2.65
CA HIS A 271 -6.65 -25.59 -1.51
C HIS A 271 -6.70 -24.07 -1.37
N PHE A 272 -7.77 -23.42 -1.85
CA PHE A 272 -7.85 -21.95 -1.82
C PHE A 272 -7.71 -21.38 -0.40
N LEU A 273 -8.43 -21.92 0.57
CA LEU A 273 -8.41 -21.40 1.95
C LEU A 273 -7.03 -21.59 2.61
N GLU A 274 -6.39 -22.73 2.35
CA GLU A 274 -5.04 -23.01 2.85
C GLU A 274 -4.02 -22.01 2.27
N LEU A 275 -4.10 -21.75 0.97
CA LEU A 275 -3.21 -20.80 0.30
C LEU A 275 -3.49 -19.35 0.73
N TYR A 276 -4.77 -19.01 0.95
CA TYR A 276 -5.19 -17.71 1.45
C TYR A 276 -4.67 -17.47 2.88
N GLN A 277 -4.83 -18.45 3.78
CA GLN A 277 -4.27 -18.40 5.13
C GLN A 277 -2.76 -18.25 5.10
N ALA A 278 -2.06 -19.03 4.27
CA ALA A 278 -0.61 -18.96 4.14
C ALA A 278 -0.11 -17.58 3.66
N ALA A 279 -0.86 -16.89 2.80
CA ALA A 279 -0.55 -15.53 2.39
C ALA A 279 -0.73 -14.53 3.56
N VAL A 280 -1.80 -14.68 4.33
CA VAL A 280 -2.06 -13.84 5.53
C VAL A 280 -0.98 -14.06 6.60
N ASP A 281 -0.55 -15.31 6.80
CA ASP A 281 0.51 -15.67 7.75
C ASP A 281 1.88 -15.06 7.40
N ARG A 282 2.06 -14.63 6.14
CA ARG A 282 3.26 -13.94 5.64
C ARG A 282 3.11 -12.43 5.54
N ASN A 283 2.11 -11.85 6.21
CA ASN A 283 1.78 -10.41 6.16
C ASN A 283 1.55 -9.87 4.74
N LEU A 284 1.11 -10.70 3.81
CA LEU A 284 0.75 -10.25 2.49
C LEU A 284 -0.67 -9.65 2.50
N LEU A 285 -0.86 -8.58 1.74
CA LEU A 285 -2.18 -8.09 1.41
C LEU A 285 -2.85 -9.09 0.47
N VAL A 286 -4.13 -9.37 0.68
CA VAL A 286 -4.84 -10.39 -0.09
C VAL A 286 -6.07 -9.78 -0.76
N ALA A 287 -6.24 -10.05 -2.05
CA ALA A 287 -7.40 -9.64 -2.83
C ALA A 287 -7.91 -10.81 -3.68
N ILE A 288 -9.18 -10.78 -4.04
CA ILE A 288 -9.82 -11.85 -4.81
C ILE A 288 -10.44 -11.26 -6.08
N LEU A 289 -10.11 -11.85 -7.22
CA LEU A 289 -10.70 -11.57 -8.52
C LEU A 289 -11.42 -12.83 -8.97
N GLY A 290 -12.73 -12.91 -8.71
CA GLY A 290 -13.49 -14.15 -8.88
C GLY A 290 -14.91 -13.92 -9.35
N ASN A 291 -15.69 -15.00 -9.34
CA ASN A 291 -17.11 -14.98 -9.64
C ASN A 291 -17.94 -14.90 -8.34
N PRO A 292 -19.24 -14.55 -8.42
CA PRO A 292 -20.13 -14.61 -7.26
C PRO A 292 -20.07 -15.96 -6.54
N ALA A 293 -20.00 -15.92 -5.22
CA ALA A 293 -19.92 -17.10 -4.37
C ALA A 293 -21.00 -17.09 -3.28
N PRO A 294 -21.37 -18.26 -2.73
CA PRO A 294 -22.28 -18.32 -1.58
C PRO A 294 -21.72 -17.56 -0.36
N ARG A 295 -22.59 -16.91 0.41
CA ARG A 295 -22.26 -16.19 1.65
C ARG A 295 -21.37 -17.02 2.59
N ALA A 296 -21.69 -18.30 2.78
CA ALA A 296 -20.93 -19.20 3.65
C ALA A 296 -19.46 -19.38 3.22
N VAL A 297 -19.14 -19.24 1.92
CA VAL A 297 -17.76 -19.24 1.42
C VAL A 297 -17.06 -17.95 1.83
N MET A 298 -17.74 -16.83 1.70
CA MET A 298 -17.19 -15.52 2.08
C MET A 298 -16.95 -15.42 3.58
N GLU A 299 -17.84 -15.96 4.40
CA GLU A 299 -17.69 -16.01 5.86
C GLU A 299 -16.46 -16.82 6.29
N LYS A 300 -16.14 -17.93 5.61
CA LYS A 300 -14.90 -18.69 5.85
C LYS A 300 -13.63 -17.86 5.50
N ILE A 301 -13.69 -17.08 4.44
CA ILE A 301 -12.58 -16.20 4.03
C ILE A 301 -12.37 -15.09 5.07
N ILE A 302 -13.44 -14.43 5.51
CA ILE A 302 -13.38 -13.36 6.51
C ILE A 302 -12.88 -13.89 7.85
N ALA A 303 -13.23 -15.12 8.22
CA ALA A 303 -12.75 -15.75 9.46
C ALA A 303 -11.22 -15.85 9.50
N ILE A 304 -10.56 -15.93 8.34
CA ILE A 304 -9.10 -15.84 8.21
C ILE A 304 -8.65 -14.38 8.23
N LYS A 305 -9.11 -13.60 7.24
CA LYS A 305 -8.88 -12.16 7.11
C LYS A 305 -9.84 -11.59 6.06
N THR A 306 -10.40 -10.40 6.29
CA THR A 306 -11.12 -9.67 5.26
C THR A 306 -10.16 -9.32 4.12
N PRO A 307 -10.46 -9.66 2.85
CA PRO A 307 -9.63 -9.27 1.71
C PRO A 307 -9.65 -7.75 1.53
N GLU A 308 -8.57 -7.20 0.98
CA GLU A 308 -8.48 -5.77 0.66
C GLU A 308 -9.60 -5.33 -0.30
N PHE A 309 -9.98 -6.23 -1.21
CA PHE A 309 -11.14 -6.09 -2.07
C PHE A 309 -11.55 -7.43 -2.68
N PHE A 310 -12.81 -7.52 -3.10
CA PHE A 310 -13.32 -8.56 -3.98
C PHE A 310 -13.74 -7.94 -5.31
N GLN A 311 -13.12 -8.35 -6.41
CA GLN A 311 -13.46 -7.88 -7.75
C GLN A 311 -14.32 -8.91 -8.47
N VAL A 312 -15.49 -8.48 -8.92
CA VAL A 312 -16.33 -9.18 -9.90
C VAL A 312 -16.34 -8.41 -11.23
N SER A 313 -17.00 -8.95 -12.22
CA SER A 313 -17.07 -8.30 -13.53
C SER A 313 -18.52 -8.22 -14.04
N LEU A 314 -18.84 -7.09 -14.67
CA LEU A 314 -20.05 -6.88 -15.46
C LEU A 314 -19.66 -6.24 -16.80
N GLU A 315 -20.22 -6.74 -17.90
CA GLU A 315 -19.83 -6.31 -19.25
C GLU A 315 -20.81 -5.34 -19.91
N GLY A 316 -21.73 -4.80 -19.16
CA GLY A 316 -22.80 -3.88 -19.58
C GLY A 316 -24.08 -4.12 -18.81
N LEU A 317 -25.19 -3.66 -19.32
CA LEU A 317 -26.52 -3.95 -18.78
C LEU A 317 -26.86 -5.44 -18.95
N GLN A 318 -27.91 -5.89 -18.32
CA GLN A 318 -28.25 -7.31 -18.14
C GLN A 318 -28.17 -8.13 -19.44
N GLU A 319 -28.79 -7.66 -20.50
CA GLU A 319 -28.83 -8.41 -21.76
C GLU A 319 -27.43 -8.65 -22.36
N HIS A 320 -26.64 -7.58 -22.48
CA HIS A 320 -25.30 -7.68 -23.02
C HIS A 320 -24.36 -8.46 -22.07
N ASN A 321 -24.46 -8.21 -20.77
CA ASN A 321 -23.67 -8.95 -19.80
C ASN A 321 -23.95 -10.46 -19.87
N ASP A 322 -25.21 -10.85 -19.92
CA ASP A 322 -25.61 -12.26 -19.97
C ASP A 322 -25.28 -12.91 -21.33
N TYR A 323 -25.24 -12.14 -22.41
CA TYR A 323 -24.71 -12.60 -23.70
C TYR A 323 -23.22 -12.94 -23.63
N ILE A 324 -22.42 -12.13 -22.92
CA ILE A 324 -20.97 -12.34 -22.80
C ILE A 324 -20.63 -13.42 -21.77
N ARG A 325 -21.30 -13.42 -20.61
CA ARG A 325 -20.91 -14.23 -19.44
C ARG A 325 -21.82 -15.41 -19.13
N GLY A 326 -22.96 -15.48 -19.79
CA GLY A 326 -23.95 -16.51 -19.57
C GLY A 326 -25.20 -16.02 -18.86
N LYS A 327 -26.33 -16.62 -19.22
CA LYS A 327 -27.67 -16.25 -18.75
C LYS A 327 -27.77 -16.20 -17.21
N GLY A 328 -28.33 -15.11 -16.68
CA GLY A 328 -28.54 -14.88 -15.26
C GLY A 328 -27.28 -14.46 -14.49
N HIS A 329 -26.13 -14.25 -15.16
CA HIS A 329 -24.92 -13.80 -14.50
C HIS A 329 -25.07 -12.39 -13.91
N PHE A 330 -25.76 -11.47 -14.62
CA PHE A 330 -25.96 -10.10 -14.15
C PHE A 330 -26.68 -10.08 -12.79
N ALA A 331 -27.78 -10.79 -12.67
CA ALA A 331 -28.54 -10.86 -11.43
C ALA A 331 -27.69 -11.43 -10.28
N ARG A 332 -26.98 -12.55 -10.53
CA ARG A 332 -26.08 -13.14 -9.52
C ARG A 332 -25.02 -12.17 -9.02
N VAL A 333 -24.45 -11.34 -9.91
CA VAL A 333 -23.45 -10.32 -9.51
C VAL A 333 -24.09 -9.24 -8.65
N VAL A 334 -25.27 -8.72 -9.05
CA VAL A 334 -25.99 -7.68 -8.29
C VAL A 334 -26.36 -8.17 -6.88
N ASP A 335 -26.87 -9.41 -6.76
CA ASP A 335 -27.16 -10.04 -5.47
C ASP A 335 -25.89 -10.23 -4.63
N PHE A 336 -24.81 -10.65 -5.25
CA PHE A 336 -23.52 -10.85 -4.57
C PHE A 336 -22.91 -9.53 -4.07
N LEU A 337 -23.06 -8.43 -4.82
CA LEU A 337 -22.62 -7.10 -4.35
C LEU A 337 -23.34 -6.69 -3.07
N ALA A 338 -24.64 -7.00 -2.95
CA ALA A 338 -25.39 -6.76 -1.72
C ALA A 338 -24.80 -7.59 -0.55
N VAL A 339 -24.47 -8.86 -0.78
CA VAL A 339 -23.82 -9.71 0.23
C VAL A 339 -22.48 -9.10 0.65
N LEU A 340 -21.60 -8.69 -0.30
CA LEU A 340 -20.30 -8.10 0.02
C LEU A 340 -20.45 -6.83 0.88
N LYS A 341 -21.43 -5.99 0.55
CA LYS A 341 -21.73 -4.76 1.31
C LYS A 341 -22.17 -5.07 2.74
N GLU A 342 -23.08 -6.05 2.92
CA GLU A 342 -23.56 -6.47 4.25
C GLU A 342 -22.43 -6.98 5.15
N ILE A 343 -21.48 -7.74 4.59
CA ILE A 343 -20.37 -8.34 5.35
C ILE A 343 -19.11 -7.46 5.38
N GLY A 344 -19.19 -6.23 4.85
CA GLY A 344 -18.13 -5.23 4.93
C GLY A 344 -16.89 -5.50 4.08
N ILE A 345 -17.02 -6.20 2.95
CA ILE A 345 -15.93 -6.40 1.99
C ILE A 345 -15.98 -5.29 0.93
N TYR A 346 -14.86 -4.60 0.74
CA TYR A 346 -14.70 -3.62 -0.34
C TYR A 346 -14.92 -4.27 -1.70
N SER A 347 -15.93 -3.82 -2.43
CA SER A 347 -16.39 -4.42 -3.67
C SER A 347 -15.90 -3.65 -4.90
N MET A 348 -15.43 -4.36 -5.92
CA MET A 348 -15.03 -3.77 -7.19
C MET A 348 -15.75 -4.43 -8.36
N VAL A 349 -16.26 -3.62 -9.28
CA VAL A 349 -16.77 -4.09 -10.57
C VAL A 349 -15.86 -3.65 -11.70
N MET A 350 -15.39 -4.61 -12.49
CA MET A 350 -14.56 -4.38 -13.68
C MET A 350 -15.34 -4.71 -14.94
N LEU A 351 -15.33 -3.81 -15.91
CA LEU A 351 -15.88 -4.00 -17.25
C LEU A 351 -14.76 -4.15 -18.28
N THR A 352 -14.89 -5.08 -19.22
CA THR A 352 -14.03 -5.14 -20.41
C THR A 352 -14.69 -4.36 -21.53
N LEU A 353 -14.12 -3.20 -21.87
CA LEU A 353 -14.65 -2.29 -22.86
C LEU A 353 -14.48 -2.86 -24.28
N THR A 354 -15.58 -3.04 -24.96
CA THR A 354 -15.70 -3.45 -26.36
C THR A 354 -16.46 -2.40 -27.16
N ARG A 355 -16.59 -2.60 -28.47
CA ARG A 355 -17.43 -1.75 -29.33
C ARG A 355 -18.89 -1.77 -28.88
N ASP A 356 -19.40 -2.96 -28.56
CA ASP A 356 -20.84 -3.19 -28.36
C ASP A 356 -21.33 -2.73 -26.97
N ASN A 357 -20.44 -2.53 -26.01
CA ASN A 357 -20.81 -2.09 -24.67
C ASN A 357 -20.38 -0.66 -24.31
N MET A 358 -19.74 0.07 -25.22
CA MET A 358 -19.20 1.40 -24.94
C MET A 358 -20.27 2.39 -24.44
N GLU A 359 -21.45 2.37 -25.06
CA GLU A 359 -22.58 3.22 -24.66
C GLU A 359 -23.29 2.75 -23.37
N GLN A 360 -23.01 1.53 -22.92
CA GLN A 360 -23.59 0.96 -21.69
C GLN A 360 -22.77 1.23 -20.44
N VAL A 361 -21.52 1.73 -20.58
CA VAL A 361 -20.59 1.93 -19.44
C VAL A 361 -21.17 2.92 -18.43
N LEU A 362 -21.64 4.08 -18.86
CA LEU A 362 -22.18 5.10 -17.97
C LEU A 362 -23.56 4.72 -17.38
N PRO A 363 -24.52 4.19 -18.15
CA PRO A 363 -25.75 3.60 -17.58
C PRO A 363 -25.48 2.51 -16.54
N LEU A 364 -24.51 1.63 -16.78
CA LEU A 364 -24.12 0.62 -15.79
C LEU A 364 -23.52 1.27 -14.53
N ALA A 365 -22.63 2.26 -14.69
CA ALA A 365 -22.03 2.97 -13.57
C ALA A 365 -23.10 3.66 -12.70
N GLU A 366 -24.15 4.21 -13.32
CA GLU A 366 -25.25 4.82 -12.59
C GLU A 366 -26.09 3.78 -11.82
N LEU A 367 -26.35 2.63 -12.43
CA LEU A 367 -27.03 1.50 -11.74
C LEU A 367 -26.22 1.02 -10.52
N LEU A 368 -24.88 1.10 -10.59
CA LEU A 368 -23.98 0.63 -9.55
C LEU A 368 -23.65 1.68 -8.47
N ARG A 369 -24.07 2.94 -8.61
CA ARG A 369 -23.72 4.10 -7.78
C ARG A 369 -23.66 3.79 -6.27
N ASP A 370 -24.68 3.17 -5.72
CA ASP A 370 -24.76 2.88 -4.28
C ASP A 370 -24.60 1.38 -3.96
N ARG A 371 -24.21 0.58 -4.94
CA ARG A 371 -24.15 -0.88 -4.86
C ARG A 371 -22.74 -1.42 -4.82
N VAL A 372 -21.75 -0.64 -5.25
CA VAL A 372 -20.35 -1.03 -5.34
C VAL A 372 -19.46 0.11 -4.83
N ASP A 373 -18.34 -0.25 -4.21
CA ASP A 373 -17.38 0.75 -3.74
C ASP A 373 -16.56 1.32 -4.90
N LEU A 374 -16.26 0.50 -5.92
CA LEU A 374 -15.50 0.93 -7.08
C LEU A 374 -15.97 0.27 -8.37
N PHE A 375 -16.25 1.09 -9.38
CA PHE A 375 -16.48 0.68 -10.76
C PHE A 375 -15.43 1.25 -11.70
N THR A 376 -14.91 0.43 -12.60
CA THR A 376 -13.97 0.88 -13.63
C THR A 376 -13.97 -0.08 -14.83
N PHE A 377 -13.21 0.27 -15.87
CA PHE A 377 -13.08 -0.57 -17.05
C PHE A 377 -11.62 -0.82 -17.44
N ASN A 378 -11.42 -1.90 -18.18
CA ASN A 378 -10.23 -2.15 -18.98
C ASN A 378 -10.62 -2.22 -20.45
N ARG A 379 -9.77 -1.76 -21.36
CA ARG A 379 -9.95 -2.00 -22.80
C ARG A 379 -9.75 -3.48 -23.12
N LEU A 380 -10.48 -3.99 -24.12
CA LEU A 380 -10.32 -5.33 -24.67
C LEU A 380 -8.88 -5.52 -25.19
N ALA A 381 -8.25 -6.62 -24.84
CA ALA A 381 -6.90 -6.96 -25.28
C ALA A 381 -6.86 -7.83 -26.55
N MET A 382 -7.99 -8.22 -27.11
CA MET A 382 -8.15 -9.07 -28.31
C MET A 382 -7.19 -10.28 -28.32
N VAL A 383 -7.11 -11.00 -27.20
CA VAL A 383 -6.35 -12.25 -27.03
C VAL A 383 -7.28 -13.35 -26.52
N GLY A 384 -6.93 -14.61 -26.75
CA GLY A 384 -7.79 -15.74 -26.41
C GLY A 384 -9.15 -15.64 -27.10
N GLU A 385 -10.25 -15.98 -26.41
CA GLU A 385 -11.62 -15.86 -26.92
C GLU A 385 -11.98 -14.41 -27.27
N GLY A 386 -11.37 -13.44 -26.55
CA GLY A 386 -11.57 -12.01 -26.80
C GLY A 386 -11.09 -11.54 -28.18
N ALA A 387 -10.28 -12.33 -28.88
CA ALA A 387 -9.85 -12.02 -30.27
C ALA A 387 -11.02 -12.02 -31.26
N ALA A 388 -12.12 -12.72 -30.94
CA ALA A 388 -13.33 -12.74 -31.76
C ALA A 388 -14.23 -11.51 -31.59
N LEU A 389 -13.95 -10.67 -30.56
CA LEU A 389 -14.72 -9.48 -30.27
C LEU A 389 -14.11 -8.23 -30.90
N GLN A 390 -14.92 -7.18 -31.04
CA GLN A 390 -14.47 -5.92 -31.60
C GLN A 390 -14.08 -4.94 -30.48
N SER A 391 -12.89 -4.36 -30.62
CA SER A 391 -12.45 -3.27 -29.74
C SER A 391 -13.31 -2.02 -29.90
N ALA A 392 -13.38 -1.19 -28.86
CA ALA A 392 -14.04 0.12 -28.89
C ALA A 392 -13.57 0.98 -30.09
N SER A 393 -14.42 1.89 -30.55
CA SER A 393 -14.07 2.81 -31.63
C SER A 393 -12.91 3.71 -31.24
N ARG A 394 -11.83 3.73 -32.02
CA ARG A 394 -10.68 4.64 -31.76
C ARG A 394 -11.05 6.10 -31.99
N GLN A 395 -11.94 6.39 -32.94
CA GLN A 395 -12.37 7.76 -33.26
C GLN A 395 -13.18 8.35 -32.11
N ASP A 396 -14.05 7.57 -31.49
CA ASP A 396 -14.96 8.03 -30.44
C ASP A 396 -14.32 7.96 -29.04
N TYR A 397 -13.15 7.31 -28.93
CA TYR A 397 -12.56 6.98 -27.63
C TYR A 397 -12.22 8.21 -26.78
N ALA A 398 -11.63 9.26 -27.36
CA ALA A 398 -11.34 10.48 -26.63
C ALA A 398 -12.62 11.17 -26.12
N GLY A 399 -13.69 11.18 -26.92
CA GLY A 399 -15.00 11.67 -26.53
C GLY A 399 -15.61 10.85 -25.38
N PHE A 400 -15.52 9.54 -25.47
CA PHE A 400 -15.94 8.63 -24.39
C PHE A 400 -15.20 8.90 -23.07
N LEU A 401 -13.87 9.03 -23.11
CA LEU A 401 -13.08 9.32 -21.91
C LEU A 401 -13.45 10.66 -21.27
N ARG A 402 -13.77 11.71 -22.06
CA ARG A 402 -14.28 12.98 -21.50
C ARG A 402 -15.61 12.80 -20.77
N LYS A 403 -16.56 12.07 -21.37
CA LYS A 403 -17.84 11.76 -20.73
C LYS A 403 -17.63 10.95 -19.44
N TYR A 404 -16.73 9.96 -19.48
CA TYR A 404 -16.40 9.13 -18.32
C TYR A 404 -15.79 9.95 -17.17
N LEU A 405 -14.84 10.84 -17.48
CA LEU A 405 -14.23 11.74 -16.49
C LEU A 405 -15.23 12.74 -15.90
N ALA A 406 -16.18 13.23 -16.70
CA ALA A 406 -17.27 14.08 -16.20
C ALA A 406 -18.18 13.31 -15.24
N ALA A 407 -18.59 12.10 -15.61
CA ALA A 407 -19.39 11.24 -14.75
C ALA A 407 -18.67 10.84 -13.44
N ALA A 408 -17.34 10.64 -13.48
CA ALA A 408 -16.54 10.33 -12.31
C ALA A 408 -16.46 11.49 -11.27
N ARG A 409 -16.80 12.71 -11.65
CA ARG A 409 -16.91 13.84 -10.71
C ARG A 409 -18.21 13.81 -9.90
N GLU A 410 -19.24 13.19 -10.44
CA GLU A 410 -20.60 13.16 -9.87
C GLU A 410 -20.95 11.83 -9.23
N ASN A 411 -20.38 10.73 -9.75
CA ASN A 411 -20.64 9.38 -9.26
C ASN A 411 -19.40 8.84 -8.53
N PRO A 412 -19.43 8.72 -7.19
CA PRO A 412 -18.26 8.37 -6.37
C PRO A 412 -17.76 6.93 -6.59
N CYS A 413 -18.57 6.04 -7.13
CA CYS A 413 -18.11 4.68 -7.43
C CYS A 413 -17.24 4.61 -8.68
N ILE A 414 -17.29 5.60 -9.59
CA ILE A 414 -16.51 5.59 -10.83
C ILE A 414 -15.04 5.92 -10.55
N SER A 415 -14.16 4.97 -10.81
CA SER A 415 -12.71 5.12 -10.62
C SER A 415 -11.96 5.29 -11.94
N ARG A 416 -10.94 6.13 -11.92
CA ARG A 416 -10.03 6.34 -13.06
C ARG A 416 -9.01 5.20 -13.12
N LYS A 417 -8.87 4.57 -14.27
CA LYS A 417 -7.91 3.48 -14.48
C LYS A 417 -7.17 3.57 -15.82
N ASP A 418 -7.86 3.86 -16.91
CA ASP A 418 -7.21 3.94 -18.23
C ASP A 418 -6.23 5.11 -18.27
N SER A 419 -4.96 4.79 -18.51
CA SER A 419 -3.86 5.76 -18.48
C SER A 419 -4.00 6.89 -19.51
N LEU A 420 -4.74 6.68 -20.60
CA LEU A 420 -4.98 7.70 -21.64
C LEU A 420 -5.87 8.85 -21.13
N MET A 421 -6.60 8.69 -20.01
CA MET A 421 -7.31 9.78 -19.35
C MET A 421 -6.35 10.91 -18.95
N ASN A 422 -5.08 10.61 -18.67
CA ASN A 422 -4.08 11.61 -18.35
C ASN A 422 -3.79 12.58 -19.50
N ILE A 423 -4.07 12.21 -20.75
CA ILE A 423 -3.98 13.12 -21.90
C ILE A 423 -5.01 14.24 -21.76
N ILE A 424 -6.26 13.89 -21.43
CA ILE A 424 -7.35 14.85 -21.25
C ILE A 424 -7.07 15.73 -20.01
N LEU A 425 -6.73 15.10 -18.87
CA LEU A 425 -6.42 15.81 -17.64
C LEU A 425 -5.30 16.84 -17.84
N ARG A 426 -4.25 16.49 -18.60
CA ARG A 426 -3.18 17.42 -18.96
C ARG A 426 -3.69 18.58 -19.84
N GLN A 427 -4.51 18.28 -20.86
CA GLN A 427 -5.11 19.31 -21.74
C GLN A 427 -5.97 20.29 -20.93
N GLU A 428 -6.71 19.77 -19.93
CA GLU A 428 -7.59 20.53 -19.05
C GLU A 428 -6.86 21.14 -17.83
N LYS A 429 -5.53 21.01 -17.74
CA LYS A 429 -4.70 21.45 -16.59
C LYS A 429 -5.19 20.92 -15.24
N GLN A 430 -5.74 19.71 -15.23
CA GLN A 430 -6.18 18.99 -14.04
C GLN A 430 -5.05 18.12 -13.46
N PRO A 431 -5.10 17.79 -12.15
CA PRO A 431 -4.15 16.85 -11.55
C PRO A 431 -4.16 15.50 -12.27
N LEU A 432 -2.98 15.02 -12.61
CA LEU A 432 -2.79 13.69 -13.19
C LEU A 432 -2.99 12.61 -12.12
N PHE A 433 -3.27 11.38 -12.55
CA PHE A 433 -3.35 10.22 -11.68
C PHE A 433 -2.41 9.11 -12.15
N GLY A 434 -2.15 8.12 -11.30
CA GLY A 434 -1.16 7.07 -11.54
C GLY A 434 -1.42 6.08 -12.68
N GLY A 435 -2.48 6.26 -13.46
CA GLY A 435 -2.79 5.37 -14.58
C GLY A 435 -3.23 3.97 -14.15
N CYS A 436 -2.99 2.97 -15.01
CA CYS A 436 -3.53 1.61 -14.86
C CYS A 436 -3.15 0.91 -13.55
N ALA A 437 -1.92 1.11 -13.07
CA ALA A 437 -1.38 0.42 -11.91
C ALA A 437 -0.78 1.36 -10.85
N GLY A 438 -1.20 2.62 -10.84
CA GLY A 438 -0.69 3.63 -9.93
C GLY A 438 0.62 4.30 -10.40
N HIS A 439 1.28 3.75 -11.42
CA HIS A 439 2.60 4.18 -11.92
C HIS A 439 2.67 4.09 -13.46
N GLY A 440 1.62 4.50 -14.15
CA GLY A 440 1.43 4.29 -15.57
C GLY A 440 1.16 2.81 -15.87
N CYS A 441 1.81 2.25 -16.90
CA CYS A 441 1.78 0.80 -17.14
C CYS A 441 2.65 0.10 -16.09
N GLY A 442 2.04 -0.79 -15.30
CA GLY A 442 2.73 -1.55 -14.25
C GLY A 442 3.33 -2.88 -14.69
N ALA A 443 3.25 -3.23 -15.98
CA ALA A 443 3.75 -4.50 -16.50
C ALA A 443 5.22 -4.74 -16.11
N ALA A 444 5.49 -5.83 -15.39
CA ALA A 444 6.78 -6.19 -14.81
C ALA A 444 7.43 -5.08 -13.94
N PHE A 445 6.69 -4.04 -13.55
CA PHE A 445 7.19 -2.95 -12.71
C PHE A 445 6.77 -3.14 -11.25
N ASN A 446 5.51 -2.96 -10.94
CA ASN A 446 4.97 -3.14 -9.59
C ASN A 446 4.02 -4.34 -9.47
N PHE A 447 3.94 -5.15 -10.51
CA PHE A 447 3.29 -6.45 -10.46
C PHE A 447 3.89 -7.44 -11.47
N LEU A 448 3.71 -8.72 -11.19
CA LEU A 448 3.86 -9.83 -12.12
C LEU A 448 2.55 -10.63 -12.16
N ALA A 449 2.30 -11.32 -13.28
CA ALA A 449 1.26 -12.32 -13.35
C ALA A 449 1.89 -13.71 -13.37
N ILE A 450 1.39 -14.65 -12.56
CA ILE A 450 1.85 -16.04 -12.52
C ILE A 450 0.68 -16.96 -12.86
N LEU A 451 0.95 -17.95 -13.69
CA LEU A 451 0.01 -18.98 -14.14
C LEU A 451 0.16 -20.24 -13.28
N PRO A 452 -0.81 -21.20 -13.30
CA PRO A 452 -0.80 -22.35 -12.40
C PRO A 452 0.42 -23.26 -12.53
N ASP A 453 1.04 -23.30 -13.71
CA ASP A 453 2.26 -24.05 -14.04
C ASP A 453 3.57 -23.30 -13.72
N GLY A 454 3.47 -22.17 -13.01
CA GLY A 454 4.60 -21.34 -12.62
C GLY A 454 5.10 -20.38 -13.69
N GLU A 455 4.54 -20.37 -14.90
CA GLU A 455 4.93 -19.41 -15.94
C GLU A 455 4.63 -17.98 -15.49
N ALA A 456 5.66 -17.12 -15.51
CA ALA A 456 5.56 -15.72 -15.12
C ALA A 456 5.44 -14.81 -16.35
N HIS A 457 4.49 -13.88 -16.28
CA HIS A 457 4.20 -12.89 -17.32
C HIS A 457 4.36 -11.46 -16.80
N ALA A 458 4.75 -10.55 -17.69
CA ALA A 458 4.78 -9.11 -17.37
C ALA A 458 3.38 -8.54 -17.09
N CYS A 459 2.34 -9.05 -17.77
CA CYS A 459 0.94 -8.68 -17.58
C CYS A 459 0.03 -9.86 -17.92
N ARG A 460 -0.98 -10.12 -17.09
CA ARG A 460 -1.94 -11.23 -17.28
C ARG A 460 -2.72 -11.17 -18.59
N LYS A 461 -2.92 -9.99 -19.17
CA LYS A 461 -3.72 -9.78 -20.40
C LYS A 461 -2.88 -9.80 -21.68
N LEU A 462 -1.62 -10.13 -21.59
CA LEU A 462 -0.67 -10.15 -22.68
C LEU A 462 0.14 -11.45 -22.59
N PRO A 463 0.27 -12.22 -23.67
CA PRO A 463 1.25 -13.32 -23.72
C PRO A 463 2.66 -12.72 -23.67
N SER A 464 3.20 -12.62 -22.48
CA SER A 464 4.43 -11.89 -22.16
C SER A 464 5.31 -12.67 -21.19
N PRO A 465 5.75 -13.91 -21.57
CA PRO A 465 6.55 -14.74 -20.70
C PRO A 465 7.87 -14.06 -20.36
N ILE A 466 8.22 -14.08 -19.09
CA ILE A 466 9.44 -13.46 -18.53
C ILE A 466 10.24 -14.41 -17.65
N GLY A 467 9.77 -15.63 -17.41
CA GLY A 467 10.42 -16.67 -16.63
C GLY A 467 9.44 -17.70 -16.10
N ASN A 468 9.91 -18.57 -15.19
CA ASN A 468 9.06 -19.54 -14.51
C ASN A 468 9.47 -19.65 -13.02
N VAL A 469 8.53 -19.39 -12.11
CA VAL A 469 8.78 -19.36 -10.66
C VAL A 469 9.03 -20.74 -10.04
N PHE A 470 8.85 -21.83 -10.79
CA PHE A 470 9.25 -23.16 -10.34
C PHE A 470 10.74 -23.46 -10.57
N ALA A 471 11.40 -22.64 -11.40
CA ALA A 471 12.81 -22.77 -11.76
C ALA A 471 13.68 -21.57 -11.32
N GLN A 472 13.07 -20.41 -11.12
CA GLN A 472 13.73 -19.13 -10.82
C GLN A 472 13.00 -18.44 -9.67
N SER A 473 13.72 -17.67 -8.86
CA SER A 473 13.10 -16.78 -7.87
C SER A 473 12.41 -15.60 -8.55
N ILE A 474 11.42 -15.01 -7.88
CA ILE A 474 10.76 -13.76 -8.30
C ILE A 474 11.80 -12.65 -8.49
N ASN A 475 12.84 -12.63 -7.65
CA ASN A 475 13.93 -11.65 -7.76
C ASN A 475 14.74 -11.82 -9.06
N GLU A 476 15.08 -13.06 -9.45
CA GLU A 476 15.79 -13.33 -10.70
C GLU A 476 14.92 -12.98 -11.92
N ILE A 477 13.65 -13.37 -11.90
CA ILE A 477 12.69 -13.03 -12.97
C ILE A 477 12.53 -11.51 -13.07
N TYR A 478 12.36 -10.82 -11.94
CA TYR A 478 12.18 -9.37 -11.92
C TYR A 478 13.39 -8.63 -12.49
N HIS A 479 14.61 -9.06 -12.18
CA HIS A 479 15.84 -8.46 -12.68
C HIS A 479 16.31 -9.04 -14.02
N GLY A 480 15.64 -10.06 -14.55
CA GLY A 480 15.90 -10.64 -15.85
C GLY A 480 15.66 -9.66 -17.01
N GLU A 481 16.39 -9.84 -18.12
CA GLU A 481 16.30 -8.98 -19.30
C GLU A 481 14.86 -8.90 -19.86
N PRO A 482 14.07 -9.99 -19.95
CA PRO A 482 12.70 -9.91 -20.44
C PRO A 482 11.81 -8.96 -19.61
N ALA A 483 11.90 -9.02 -18.26
CA ALA A 483 11.14 -8.14 -17.39
C ALA A 483 11.59 -6.68 -17.51
N GLN A 484 12.91 -6.45 -17.62
CA GLN A 484 13.47 -5.10 -17.83
C GLN A 484 12.97 -4.47 -19.11
N ARG A 485 12.87 -5.26 -20.18
CA ARG A 485 12.36 -4.80 -21.49
C ARG A 485 10.91 -4.33 -21.40
N TYR A 486 10.03 -5.05 -20.69
CA TYR A 486 8.64 -4.59 -20.44
C TYR A 486 8.60 -3.33 -19.57
N ARG A 487 9.47 -3.20 -18.57
CA ARG A 487 9.57 -1.96 -17.75
C ARG A 487 10.05 -0.76 -18.56
N ALA A 488 10.93 -0.99 -19.53
CA ALA A 488 11.37 0.06 -20.45
C ALA A 488 10.21 0.56 -21.33
N GLY A 489 9.22 -0.30 -21.62
CA GLY A 489 8.02 0.06 -22.41
C GLY A 489 8.35 0.41 -23.86
N SER A 490 7.40 1.05 -24.56
CA SER A 490 7.54 1.40 -25.98
C SER A 490 8.52 2.55 -26.21
N ALA A 491 9.40 2.40 -27.21
CA ALA A 491 10.32 3.44 -27.67
C ALA A 491 9.58 4.69 -28.20
N ALA A 492 8.40 4.51 -28.80
CA ALA A 492 7.58 5.63 -29.27
C ALA A 492 7.00 6.49 -28.13
N CYS A 493 7.06 6.01 -26.89
CA CYS A 493 6.67 6.76 -25.69
C CYS A 493 7.89 7.29 -24.93
N ALA A 494 9.13 7.08 -25.41
CA ALA A 494 10.34 7.39 -24.65
C ALA A 494 10.44 8.86 -24.22
N ALA A 495 10.09 9.80 -25.10
CA ALA A 495 10.12 11.23 -24.83
C ALA A 495 8.77 11.82 -24.33
N CYS A 496 7.74 10.97 -24.14
CA CYS A 496 6.41 11.47 -23.77
C CYS A 496 6.40 12.04 -22.35
N PRO A 497 5.99 13.30 -22.14
CA PRO A 497 6.06 13.98 -20.84
C PRO A 497 5.14 13.37 -19.78
N ILE A 498 4.08 12.63 -20.17
CA ILE A 498 3.18 11.93 -19.24
C ILE A 498 3.48 10.43 -19.13
N ARG A 499 4.62 9.98 -19.65
CA ARG A 499 5.01 8.57 -19.62
C ARG A 499 4.95 7.94 -18.22
N PRO A 500 5.40 8.60 -17.13
CA PRO A 500 5.36 8.02 -15.79
C PRO A 500 3.95 7.65 -15.30
N VAL A 501 2.92 8.28 -15.82
CA VAL A 501 1.50 8.04 -15.46
C VAL A 501 0.68 7.45 -16.62
N CYS A 502 1.29 7.19 -17.78
CA CYS A 502 0.62 6.62 -18.95
C CYS A 502 1.34 5.38 -19.47
N GLY A 503 2.27 5.53 -20.39
CA GLY A 503 2.99 4.44 -21.06
C GLY A 503 2.15 3.59 -22.03
N GLY A 504 0.88 3.94 -22.28
CA GLY A 504 -0.06 3.15 -23.09
C GLY A 504 -0.43 1.80 -22.47
N CYS A 505 -1.02 0.91 -23.26
CA CYS A 505 -1.34 -0.45 -22.85
C CYS A 505 -0.73 -1.47 -23.83
N PRO A 506 0.34 -2.19 -23.47
CA PRO A 506 0.98 -3.16 -24.35
C PRO A 506 0.04 -4.32 -24.73
N ALA A 507 -0.91 -4.70 -23.86
CA ALA A 507 -1.88 -5.74 -24.19
C ALA A 507 -2.85 -5.31 -25.30
N VAL A 508 -3.24 -4.03 -25.32
CA VAL A 508 -4.07 -3.48 -26.41
C VAL A 508 -3.24 -3.36 -27.70
N ALA A 509 -2.01 -2.84 -27.62
CA ALA A 509 -1.11 -2.74 -28.78
C ALA A 509 -0.88 -4.12 -29.42
N HIS A 510 -0.60 -5.15 -28.61
CA HIS A 510 -0.45 -6.53 -29.08
C HIS A 510 -1.71 -7.03 -29.82
N GLY A 511 -2.91 -6.82 -29.25
CA GLY A 511 -4.17 -7.24 -29.88
C GLY A 511 -4.43 -6.56 -31.23
N PHE A 512 -3.81 -5.42 -31.51
CA PHE A 512 -3.82 -4.76 -32.83
C PHE A 512 -2.66 -5.19 -33.74
N GLY A 513 -1.85 -6.17 -33.32
CA GLY A 513 -0.69 -6.65 -34.10
C GLY A 513 0.50 -5.69 -34.11
N LEU A 514 0.56 -4.74 -33.16
CA LEU A 514 1.63 -3.76 -33.05
C LEU A 514 2.79 -4.31 -32.20
N ASP A 515 4.02 -3.83 -32.45
CA ASP A 515 5.19 -4.13 -31.62
C ASP A 515 5.10 -3.36 -30.29
N VAL A 516 4.87 -4.08 -29.19
CA VAL A 516 4.69 -3.50 -27.85
C VAL A 516 5.90 -2.72 -27.33
N PHE A 517 7.07 -2.90 -27.93
CA PHE A 517 8.33 -2.23 -27.56
C PHE A 517 8.67 -1.05 -28.48
N ARG A 518 8.00 -0.92 -29.63
CA ARG A 518 8.29 0.11 -30.63
C ARG A 518 7.13 1.05 -30.85
N ASP A 519 5.90 0.54 -30.89
CA ASP A 519 4.73 1.29 -31.32
C ASP A 519 4.01 1.98 -30.15
N LYS A 520 3.28 3.06 -30.44
CA LYS A 520 2.36 3.70 -29.51
C LYS A 520 1.10 2.84 -29.34
N ASP A 521 0.44 3.00 -28.22
CA ASP A 521 -0.93 2.51 -28.02
C ASP A 521 -1.83 3.01 -29.17
N PRO A 522 -2.59 2.12 -29.84
CA PRO A 522 -3.39 2.49 -31.02
C PRO A 522 -4.51 3.50 -30.72
N TYR A 523 -4.84 3.71 -29.44
CA TYR A 523 -5.79 4.73 -28.98
C TYR A 523 -5.12 6.02 -28.50
N CYS A 524 -3.79 6.14 -28.59
CA CYS A 524 -3.10 7.34 -28.17
C CYS A 524 -3.45 8.52 -29.07
N PHE A 525 -4.03 9.57 -28.49
CA PHE A 525 -4.35 10.83 -29.12
C PHE A 525 -3.52 12.00 -28.56
N PHE A 526 -2.37 11.69 -27.97
CA PHE A 526 -1.43 12.69 -27.49
C PHE A 526 -0.73 13.34 -28.70
N GLU A 527 -1.01 14.62 -28.92
CA GLU A 527 -0.29 15.46 -29.88
C GLU A 527 0.79 16.23 -29.13
N GLU A 528 2.03 16.11 -29.54
CA GLU A 528 3.08 17.00 -29.11
C GLU A 528 2.74 18.39 -29.63
N SER A 529 2.60 19.36 -28.73
CA SER A 529 2.53 20.78 -29.14
C SER A 529 3.83 21.05 -29.88
N THR A 530 3.79 21.00 -31.20
CA THR A 530 4.84 21.58 -32.04
C THR A 530 4.81 23.06 -31.72
N ASN A 531 5.70 23.51 -30.86
CA ASN A 531 6.12 24.90 -30.78
C ASN A 531 6.76 25.21 -32.15
N ARG A 532 5.95 25.45 -33.16
CA ARG A 532 6.35 26.28 -34.28
C ARG A 532 6.40 27.71 -33.73
N GLN A 533 7.48 28.03 -33.03
CA GLN A 533 7.95 29.39 -33.02
C GLN A 533 8.45 29.61 -34.45
N GLY A 534 7.57 30.22 -35.24
CA GLY A 534 7.92 30.74 -36.54
C GLY A 534 9.03 31.78 -36.39
N CYS A 535 9.96 31.70 -37.29
CA CYS A 535 10.90 32.78 -37.61
C CYS A 535 10.19 34.06 -37.90
#